data_0c81a6c282804d7193e6ec022e81a7a4
#
_entry.id   0c81a6c282804d7193e6ec022e81a7a4
#
_cell.length_a   1.000
_cell.length_b   1.000
_cell.length_c   1.000
_cell.angle_alpha   90.00
_cell.angle_beta   90.00
_cell.angle_gamma   90.00
#
_symmetry.space_group_name_H-M   'P 1'
#
loop_
_entity.id
_entity.type
_entity.pdbx_description
1 polymer ?
#
loop_
_entity_poly.entity_id
_entity_poly.type
_entity_poly.pdbx_seq_one_letter_code
_entity_poly.pdbx_strand_id
1 'polypeptide(L)'
;MKKRKELKRDKVAGTPAGIRESLKKATTEMLVLFLLERKPMYTYEMMQTIKLMSDGKISLTNLYIAIYRLEDFQFIRKDFEELSDEDRTRIYFSITENGRLYLRRLIDEYREFTQAVEEILKTQFPLTPLE
;
A
#
# COMPACT_ATOMS: atom_id res chain seq x y z
N MET A 1 1.80 31.73 -11.79
CA MET A 1 2.62 31.20 -10.71
C MET A 1 1.85 30.82 -9.47
N LYS A 2 0.85 31.59 -9.07
CA LYS A 2 -0.03 31.21 -7.96
C LYS A 2 -0.78 29.91 -8.22
N LYS A 3 -1.28 29.69 -9.45
CA LYS A 3 -1.97 28.47 -9.84
C LYS A 3 -1.08 27.21 -9.72
N ARG A 4 0.22 27.35 -10.02
CA ARG A 4 1.17 26.25 -9.94
C ARG A 4 1.46 25.87 -8.49
N LYS A 5 1.50 26.85 -7.59
CA LYS A 5 1.68 26.58 -6.15
C LYS A 5 0.43 25.98 -5.53
N GLU A 6 -0.75 26.40 -5.97
CA GLU A 6 -2.02 25.85 -5.50
C GLU A 6 -2.23 24.41 -5.94
N LEU A 7 -1.92 24.08 -7.22
CA LEU A 7 -1.97 22.72 -7.74
C LEU A 7 -1.01 21.79 -7.02
N LYS A 8 0.17 22.29 -6.62
CA LYS A 8 1.12 21.51 -5.84
C LYS A 8 0.64 21.30 -4.40
N ARG A 9 -0.08 22.24 -3.82
CA ARG A 9 -0.63 22.13 -2.47
C ARG A 9 -1.65 21.00 -2.36
N ASP A 10 -2.46 20.79 -3.40
CA ASP A 10 -3.48 19.73 -3.39
C ASP A 10 -2.87 18.33 -3.32
N LYS A 11 -1.59 18.19 -3.67
CA LYS A 11 -0.89 16.90 -3.64
C LYS A 11 0.07 16.78 -2.47
N VAL A 12 0.18 17.82 -1.65
CA VAL A 12 1.07 17.80 -0.48
C VAL A 12 0.41 17.08 0.67
N ALA A 13 1.24 16.38 1.47
CA ALA A 13 0.77 15.71 2.68
C ALA A 13 0.04 16.70 3.60
N GLY A 14 -1.08 16.30 4.18
CA GLY A 14 -1.89 17.14 5.04
C GLY A 14 -3.13 17.73 4.36
N THR A 15 -3.17 17.79 3.03
CA THR A 15 -4.39 18.12 2.31
C THR A 15 -5.24 16.84 2.15
N PRO A 16 -6.56 16.95 1.92
CA PRO A 16 -7.38 15.74 1.72
C PRO A 16 -6.87 14.84 0.61
N ALA A 17 -6.47 15.39 -0.53
CA ALA A 17 -5.91 14.60 -1.62
C ALA A 17 -4.51 14.10 -1.27
N GLY A 18 -3.70 14.93 -0.62
CA GLY A 18 -2.34 14.58 -0.22
C GLY A 18 -2.28 13.49 0.82
N ILE A 19 -3.18 13.51 1.81
CA ILE A 19 -3.20 12.46 2.83
C ILE A 19 -3.55 11.11 2.22
N ARG A 20 -4.51 11.10 1.30
CA ARG A 20 -4.88 9.85 0.61
C ARG A 20 -3.70 9.30 -0.19
N GLU A 21 -3.01 10.14 -0.96
CA GLU A 21 -1.85 9.71 -1.74
C GLU A 21 -0.71 9.21 -0.85
N SER A 22 -0.47 9.89 0.28
CA SER A 22 0.56 9.46 1.24
C SER A 22 0.21 8.12 1.88
N LEU A 23 -1.05 7.92 2.25
CA LEU A 23 -1.50 6.64 2.82
C LEU A 23 -1.43 5.50 1.80
N LYS A 24 -1.81 5.76 0.56
CA LYS A 24 -1.67 4.78 -0.52
C LYS A 24 -0.21 4.37 -0.68
N LYS A 25 0.68 5.34 -0.76
CA LYS A 25 2.11 5.09 -0.93
C LYS A 25 2.68 4.32 0.26
N ALA A 26 2.32 4.71 1.48
CA ALA A 26 2.81 4.06 2.69
C ALA A 26 2.32 2.61 2.82
N THR A 27 1.15 2.29 2.29
CA THR A 27 0.54 0.97 2.48
C THR A 27 0.67 0.03 1.28
N THR A 28 1.17 0.50 0.15
CA THR A 28 1.22 -0.30 -1.08
C THR A 28 1.98 -1.60 -0.91
N GLU A 29 3.20 -1.57 -0.36
CA GLU A 29 4.00 -2.78 -0.19
C GLU A 29 3.35 -3.76 0.79
N MET A 30 2.79 -3.25 1.87
CA MET A 30 2.05 -4.07 2.83
C MET A 30 0.88 -4.79 2.17
N LEU A 31 0.10 -4.07 1.35
CA LEU A 31 -1.06 -4.65 0.69
C LEU A 31 -0.67 -5.69 -0.35
N VAL A 32 0.41 -5.44 -1.11
CA VAL A 32 0.93 -6.41 -2.08
C VAL A 32 1.34 -7.69 -1.35
N LEU A 33 2.11 -7.58 -0.28
CA LEU A 33 2.55 -8.74 0.49
C LEU A 33 1.36 -9.50 1.09
N PHE A 34 0.37 -8.77 1.55
CA PHE A 34 -0.84 -9.38 2.11
C PHE A 34 -1.56 -10.25 1.08
N LEU A 35 -1.69 -9.77 -0.15
CA LEU A 35 -2.31 -10.55 -1.23
C LEU A 35 -1.49 -11.78 -1.56
N LEU A 36 -0.17 -11.62 -1.69
CA LEU A 36 0.71 -12.72 -2.06
C LEU A 36 0.85 -13.77 -0.97
N GLU A 37 0.50 -13.45 0.26
CA GLU A 37 0.44 -14.43 1.32
C GLU A 37 -0.61 -15.50 1.04
N ARG A 38 -1.64 -15.17 0.28
CA ARG A 38 -2.71 -16.11 -0.08
C ARG A 38 -2.35 -16.99 -1.25
N LYS A 39 -1.85 -16.38 -2.33
CA LYS A 39 -1.52 -17.12 -3.55
C LYS A 39 -0.65 -16.24 -4.45
N PRO A 40 0.09 -16.85 -5.39
CA PRO A 40 0.79 -16.06 -6.39
C PRO A 40 -0.19 -15.23 -7.22
N MET A 41 0.23 -14.01 -7.56
CA MET A 41 -0.57 -13.10 -8.38
C MET A 41 0.34 -12.34 -9.33
N TYR A 42 -0.21 -11.94 -10.48
CA TYR A 42 0.45 -10.99 -11.37
C TYR A 42 -0.03 -9.58 -11.06
N THR A 43 0.72 -8.58 -11.52
CA THR A 43 0.52 -7.18 -11.10
C THR A 43 -0.90 -6.67 -11.32
N TYR A 44 -1.47 -6.91 -12.50
CA TYR A 44 -2.82 -6.45 -12.79
C TYR A 44 -3.85 -7.09 -11.85
N GLU A 45 -3.68 -8.37 -11.58
CA GLU A 45 -4.55 -9.09 -10.63
C GLU A 45 -4.50 -8.47 -9.23
N MET A 46 -3.30 -8.09 -8.77
CA MET A 46 -3.14 -7.40 -7.49
C MET A 46 -3.94 -6.10 -7.44
N MET A 47 -3.82 -5.29 -8.50
CA MET A 47 -4.52 -4.02 -8.60
C MET A 47 -6.03 -4.20 -8.55
N GLN A 48 -6.55 -5.14 -9.33
CA GLN A 48 -7.98 -5.42 -9.37
C GLN A 48 -8.49 -5.96 -8.03
N THR A 49 -7.73 -6.83 -7.40
CA THR A 49 -8.10 -7.43 -6.12
C THR A 49 -8.18 -6.37 -5.02
N ILE A 50 -7.22 -5.48 -4.94
CA ILE A 50 -7.23 -4.39 -3.95
C ILE A 50 -8.43 -3.48 -4.16
N LYS A 51 -8.71 -3.14 -5.41
CA LYS A 51 -9.86 -2.31 -5.75
C LYS A 51 -11.17 -2.99 -5.32
N LEU A 52 -11.29 -4.28 -5.63
CA LEU A 52 -12.47 -5.05 -5.27
C LEU A 52 -12.63 -5.18 -3.75
N MET A 53 -11.55 -5.53 -3.04
CA MET A 53 -11.59 -5.72 -1.60
C MET A 53 -11.89 -4.43 -0.83
N SER A 54 -11.53 -3.28 -1.39
CA SER A 54 -11.79 -1.97 -0.78
C SER A 54 -13.08 -1.32 -1.26
N ASP A 55 -13.88 -2.06 -2.00
CA ASP A 55 -15.14 -1.56 -2.56
C ASP A 55 -14.91 -0.31 -3.43
N GLY A 56 -13.84 -0.34 -4.20
CA GLY A 56 -13.44 0.73 -5.11
C GLY A 56 -12.73 1.90 -4.45
N LYS A 57 -12.57 1.88 -3.13
CA LYS A 57 -12.01 3.03 -2.40
C LYS A 57 -10.51 3.18 -2.53
N ILE A 58 -9.80 2.07 -2.76
CA ILE A 58 -8.35 2.09 -2.94
C ILE A 58 -8.04 1.60 -4.34
N SER A 59 -7.50 2.49 -5.16
CA SER A 59 -7.06 2.18 -6.51
C SER A 59 -5.57 2.45 -6.60
N LEU A 60 -4.79 1.40 -6.75
CA LEU A 60 -3.34 1.49 -6.92
C LEU A 60 -3.05 1.42 -8.41
N THR A 61 -2.36 2.42 -8.94
CA THR A 61 -2.17 2.56 -10.39
C THR A 61 -0.80 2.11 -10.87
N ASN A 62 0.21 2.13 -10.03
CA ASN A 62 1.55 1.77 -10.44
C ASN A 62 2.23 0.96 -9.34
N LEU A 63 2.25 -0.35 -9.52
CA LEU A 63 2.87 -1.25 -8.55
C LEU A 63 4.32 -1.60 -8.89
N TYR A 64 4.83 -1.19 -10.07
CA TYR A 64 6.15 -1.64 -10.52
C TYR A 64 7.26 -1.25 -9.56
N ILE A 65 7.25 -0.03 -9.03
CA ILE A 65 8.26 0.42 -8.08
C ILE A 65 8.24 -0.43 -6.81
N ALA A 66 7.03 -0.69 -6.29
CA ALA A 66 6.87 -1.54 -5.11
C ALA A 66 7.33 -2.98 -5.38
N ILE A 67 6.95 -3.53 -6.52
CA ILE A 67 7.35 -4.89 -6.94
C ILE A 67 8.88 -5.00 -7.04
N TYR A 68 9.53 -4.05 -7.74
CA TYR A 68 10.99 -4.05 -7.85
C TYR A 68 11.67 -3.99 -6.50
N ARG A 69 11.18 -3.13 -5.63
CA ARG A 69 11.76 -2.98 -4.29
C ARG A 69 11.58 -4.24 -3.46
N LEU A 70 10.38 -4.81 -3.46
CA LEU A 70 10.11 -6.04 -2.72
C LEU A 70 10.93 -7.21 -3.25
N GLU A 71 11.09 -7.29 -4.56
CA GLU A 71 11.90 -8.31 -5.21
C GLU A 71 13.39 -8.13 -4.88
N ASP A 72 13.86 -6.90 -4.92
CA ASP A 72 15.25 -6.55 -4.64
C ASP A 72 15.64 -6.93 -3.20
N PHE A 73 14.75 -6.73 -2.25
CA PHE A 73 14.94 -7.14 -0.86
C PHE A 73 14.60 -8.60 -0.61
N GLN A 74 14.22 -9.34 -1.64
CA GLN A 74 13.89 -10.76 -1.54
C GLN A 74 12.69 -11.07 -0.63
N PHE A 75 11.76 -10.15 -0.57
CA PHE A 75 10.48 -10.37 0.12
C PHE A 75 9.46 -11.04 -0.78
N ILE A 76 9.63 -10.90 -2.10
CA ILE A 76 8.87 -11.62 -3.11
C ILE A 76 9.84 -12.16 -4.16
N ARG A 77 9.37 -13.11 -4.97
CA ARG A 77 10.13 -13.67 -6.07
C ARG A 77 9.22 -13.96 -7.26
N LYS A 78 9.79 -13.99 -8.45
CA LYS A 78 9.07 -14.50 -9.61
C LYS A 78 8.86 -15.99 -9.43
N ASP A 79 7.62 -16.43 -9.56
CA ASP A 79 7.27 -17.83 -9.37
C ASP A 79 7.12 -18.53 -10.72
N PHE A 80 6.22 -18.06 -11.57
CA PHE A 80 6.01 -18.64 -12.87
C PHE A 80 5.47 -17.60 -13.84
N GLU A 81 5.50 -17.95 -15.13
CA GLU A 81 4.94 -17.13 -16.20
C GLU A 81 3.80 -17.88 -16.85
N GLU A 82 2.82 -17.14 -17.32
CA GLU A 82 1.66 -17.69 -18.01
C GLU A 82 1.31 -16.80 -19.20
N LEU A 83 0.96 -17.40 -20.32
CA LEU A 83 0.45 -16.66 -21.47
C LEU A 83 -1.05 -16.42 -21.30
N SER A 84 -1.45 -15.16 -21.43
CA SER A 84 -2.88 -14.83 -21.44
C SER A 84 -3.49 -15.14 -22.80
N ASP A 85 -4.82 -15.12 -22.89
CA ASP A 85 -5.55 -15.33 -24.15
C ASP A 85 -5.18 -14.31 -25.22
N GLU A 86 -4.58 -13.17 -24.80
CA GLU A 86 -4.15 -12.11 -25.70
C GLU A 86 -2.66 -12.17 -26.02
N ASP A 87 -2.02 -13.33 -25.82
CA ASP A 87 -0.59 -13.58 -26.03
C ASP A 87 0.33 -12.67 -25.22
N ARG A 88 -0.15 -12.19 -24.06
CA ARG A 88 0.68 -11.40 -23.15
C ARG A 88 1.23 -12.28 -22.04
N THR A 89 2.51 -12.11 -21.76
CA THR A 89 3.15 -12.83 -20.66
C THR A 89 2.71 -12.22 -19.33
N ARG A 90 2.19 -13.07 -18.45
CA ARG A 90 1.86 -12.69 -17.07
C ARG A 90 2.91 -13.29 -16.14
N ILE A 91 3.60 -12.44 -15.42
CA ILE A 91 4.59 -12.86 -14.44
C ILE A 91 3.92 -12.92 -13.08
N TYR A 92 3.89 -14.10 -12.48
CA TYR A 92 3.31 -14.32 -11.17
C TYR A 92 4.39 -14.22 -10.11
N PHE A 93 4.09 -13.50 -9.05
CA PHE A 93 4.97 -13.32 -7.92
C PHE A 93 4.46 -14.09 -6.72
N SER A 94 5.38 -14.59 -5.92
CA SER A 94 5.07 -15.27 -4.66
C SER A 94 5.81 -14.58 -3.52
N ILE A 95 5.25 -14.65 -2.33
CA ILE A 95 5.90 -14.14 -1.13
C ILE A 95 6.95 -15.14 -0.65
N THR A 96 8.07 -14.64 -0.14
CA THR A 96 9.09 -15.48 0.49
C THR A 96 8.84 -15.57 1.99
N GLU A 97 9.58 -16.44 2.67
CA GLU A 97 9.51 -16.50 4.13
C GLU A 97 9.90 -15.18 4.77
N ASN A 98 10.97 -14.54 4.27
CA ASN A 98 11.35 -13.21 4.74
C ASN A 98 10.25 -12.17 4.48
N GLY A 99 9.55 -12.30 3.36
CA GLY A 99 8.42 -11.44 3.03
C GLY A 99 7.27 -11.58 4.03
N ARG A 100 7.00 -12.81 4.48
CA ARG A 100 5.97 -13.05 5.49
C ARG A 100 6.31 -12.39 6.82
N LEU A 101 7.56 -12.52 7.25
CA LEU A 101 8.03 -11.88 8.47
C LEU A 101 7.97 -10.36 8.38
N TYR A 102 8.38 -9.83 7.25
CA TYR A 102 8.34 -8.40 6.98
C TYR A 102 6.89 -7.89 6.99
N LEU A 103 5.98 -8.62 6.38
CA LEU A 103 4.56 -8.27 6.37
C LEU A 103 4.00 -8.13 7.78
N ARG A 104 4.31 -9.06 8.67
CA ARG A 104 3.85 -8.99 10.06
C ARG A 104 4.31 -7.70 10.74
N ARG A 105 5.56 -7.31 10.52
CA ARG A 105 6.10 -6.08 11.08
C ARG A 105 5.42 -4.84 10.51
N LEU A 106 5.15 -4.85 9.20
CA LEU A 106 4.45 -3.72 8.56
C LEU A 106 3.03 -3.58 9.11
N ILE A 107 2.31 -4.69 9.25
CA ILE A 107 0.94 -4.66 9.78
C ILE A 107 0.93 -4.14 11.22
N ASP A 108 1.87 -4.61 12.05
CA ASP A 108 1.96 -4.17 13.44
C ASP A 108 2.23 -2.67 13.54
N GLU A 109 3.19 -2.17 12.78
CA GLU A 109 3.50 -0.74 12.73
C GLU A 109 2.32 0.08 12.24
N TYR A 110 1.66 -0.38 11.18
CA TYR A 110 0.50 0.29 10.64
C TYR A 110 -0.61 0.42 11.68
N ARG A 111 -0.93 -0.68 12.35
CA ARG A 111 -2.02 -0.71 13.35
C ARG A 111 -1.69 0.12 14.57
N GLU A 112 -0.46 0.04 15.05
CA GLU A 112 -0.03 0.84 16.19
C GLU A 112 -0.11 2.33 15.90
N PHE A 113 0.41 2.74 14.72
CA PHE A 113 0.41 4.14 14.34
C PHE A 113 -1.01 4.67 14.13
N THR A 114 -1.84 3.94 13.37
CA THR A 114 -3.20 4.39 13.06
C THR A 114 -4.07 4.41 14.31
N GLN A 115 -3.86 3.47 15.22
CA GLN A 115 -4.58 3.47 16.50
C GLN A 115 -4.21 4.71 17.33
N ALA A 116 -2.93 5.06 17.36
CA ALA A 116 -2.48 6.26 18.08
C ALA A 116 -3.12 7.52 17.50
N VAL A 117 -3.17 7.61 16.17
CA VAL A 117 -3.85 8.74 15.49
C VAL A 117 -5.32 8.78 15.88
N GLU A 118 -6.01 7.65 15.84
CA GLU A 118 -7.42 7.57 16.22
C GLU A 118 -7.67 8.00 17.67
N GLU A 119 -6.78 7.60 18.58
CA GLU A 119 -6.89 8.01 20.00
C GLU A 119 -6.77 9.54 20.13
N ILE A 120 -5.85 10.15 19.38
CA ILE A 120 -5.71 11.60 19.36
C ILE A 120 -7.01 12.26 18.86
N LEU A 121 -7.57 11.74 17.77
CA LEU A 121 -8.78 12.31 17.15
C LEU A 121 -10.02 12.19 18.05
N LYS A 122 -10.03 11.23 18.97
CA LYS A 122 -11.13 11.05 19.93
C LYS A 122 -11.00 11.92 21.16
N THR A 123 -9.84 12.56 21.35
CA THR A 123 -9.56 13.33 22.55
C THR A 123 -10.50 14.52 22.66
N GLN A 124 -11.04 14.73 23.83
CA GLN A 124 -11.92 15.85 24.13
C GLN A 124 -11.15 16.99 24.78
N PHE A 125 -11.58 18.22 24.50
CA PHE A 125 -10.96 19.42 25.06
C PHE A 125 -11.90 20.04 26.09
N PRO A 126 -11.35 20.73 27.13
CA PRO A 126 -9.92 20.93 27.41
C PRO A 126 -9.23 19.67 27.95
N LEU A 127 -7.91 19.59 27.68
CA LEU A 127 -7.09 18.49 28.15
C LEU A 127 -6.74 18.66 29.63
N THR A 128 -6.66 17.53 30.35
CA THR A 128 -6.06 17.54 31.68
C THR A 128 -4.54 17.61 31.49
N PRO A 129 -3.85 18.60 32.09
CA PRO A 129 -2.40 18.70 31.94
C PRO A 129 -1.69 17.45 32.46
N LEU A 130 -0.64 17.06 31.75
CA LEU A 130 0.25 16.00 32.22
C LEU A 130 1.14 16.55 33.30
N GLU A 131 1.21 15.83 34.43
CA GLU A 131 2.09 16.19 35.55
C GLU A 131 3.46 15.53 35.41
#